data_035a05be12cad7c5eb8d1566f300c9ad
#
_entry.id   035a05be12cad7c5eb8d1566f300c9ad
#
_cell.length_a   1.000
_cell.length_b   1.000
_cell.length_c   1.000
_cell.angle_alpha   90.00
_cell.angle_beta   90.00
_cell.angle_gamma   90.00
#
_symmetry.space_group_name_H-M   'P 1'
#
loop_
_entity.id
_entity.type
_entity.pdbx_description
1 polymer ?
#
loop_
_entity_poly.entity_id
_entity_poly.type
_entity_poly.pdbx_seq_one_letter_code
_entity_poly.pdbx_strand_id
1 'polypeptide(L)'
;MSHFSKEFLTWLDTNADHIDQESGPIADQLLEKIAENDIFKIGVPAEFEGLGGGPTQVVDVLNELAQHSLTASFISWGHRTFIDYILASDNAYPRETWLKELYTGERAGGTGLSNAVKFLSDIE
;
A
#
# COMPACT_ATOMS: atom_id res chain seq x y z
N MET A 1 1.33 17.75 -9.32
CA MET A 1 1.42 16.63 -10.28
C MET A 1 0.87 15.35 -9.67
N SER A 2 0.08 14.62 -10.43
CA SER A 2 -0.48 13.34 -9.98
C SER A 2 0.59 12.25 -9.97
N HIS A 3 0.51 11.37 -8.97
CA HIS A 3 1.32 10.15 -8.88
C HIS A 3 0.71 8.99 -9.66
N PHE A 4 -0.49 9.18 -10.21
CA PHE A 4 -1.27 8.13 -10.86
C PHE A 4 -1.58 8.46 -12.30
N SER A 5 -1.69 7.44 -13.14
CA SER A 5 -2.13 7.62 -14.50
C SER A 5 -3.60 8.06 -14.53
N LYS A 6 -3.95 8.83 -15.55
CA LYS A 6 -5.33 9.29 -15.76
C LYS A 6 -6.29 8.10 -15.94
N GLU A 7 -5.83 7.08 -16.63
CA GLU A 7 -6.60 5.85 -16.86
C GLU A 7 -6.93 5.14 -15.55
N PHE A 8 -5.95 5.03 -14.65
CA PHE A 8 -6.15 4.44 -13.34
C PHE A 8 -7.16 5.24 -12.51
N LEU A 9 -7.02 6.56 -12.45
CA LEU A 9 -7.94 7.41 -11.69
C LEU A 9 -9.37 7.31 -12.22
N THR A 10 -9.55 7.25 -13.55
CA THR A 10 -10.84 7.05 -14.16
C THR A 10 -11.44 5.68 -13.79
N TRP A 11 -10.61 4.64 -13.83
CA TRP A 11 -11.03 3.30 -13.42
C TRP A 11 -11.45 3.29 -11.95
N LEU A 12 -10.68 3.95 -11.10
CA LEU A 12 -10.95 4.03 -9.67
C LEU A 12 -12.28 4.75 -9.39
N ASP A 13 -12.50 5.90 -10.02
CA ASP A 13 -13.74 6.65 -9.88
C ASP A 13 -14.96 5.85 -10.34
N THR A 14 -14.81 5.13 -11.44
CA THR A 14 -15.89 4.31 -12.01
C THR A 14 -16.27 3.15 -11.10
N ASN A 15 -15.30 2.58 -10.37
CA ASN A 15 -15.49 1.38 -9.57
C ASN A 15 -15.51 1.63 -8.06
N ALA A 16 -15.48 2.89 -7.62
CA ALA A 16 -15.35 3.23 -6.20
C ALA A 16 -16.42 2.59 -5.32
N ASP A 17 -17.68 2.61 -5.76
CA ASP A 17 -18.79 2.02 -5.01
C ASP A 17 -18.64 0.50 -4.87
N HIS A 18 -18.21 -0.18 -5.91
CA HIS A 18 -17.96 -1.63 -5.87
C HIS A 18 -16.79 -1.98 -4.95
N ILE A 19 -15.75 -1.15 -4.97
CA ILE A 19 -14.58 -1.33 -4.11
C ILE A 19 -14.99 -1.21 -2.63
N ASP A 20 -15.84 -0.25 -2.30
CA ASP A 20 -16.27 0.01 -0.92
C ASP A 20 -17.22 -1.07 -0.38
N GLN A 21 -17.97 -1.72 -1.24
CA GLN A 21 -19.04 -2.63 -0.83
C GLN A 21 -18.61 -4.10 -0.77
N GLU A 22 -17.55 -4.49 -1.47
CA GLU A 22 -17.42 -5.90 -1.84
C GLU A 22 -16.03 -6.50 -1.79
N SER A 23 -16.04 -7.78 -1.50
CA SER A 23 -15.09 -8.76 -1.97
C SER A 23 -15.55 -9.24 -3.38
N GLY A 24 -14.69 -9.26 -4.36
CA GLY A 24 -15.01 -9.72 -5.71
C GLY A 24 -13.91 -9.38 -6.70
N PRO A 25 -14.11 -9.66 -7.98
CA PRO A 25 -13.06 -9.50 -9.00
C PRO A 25 -12.44 -8.11 -9.07
N ILE A 26 -13.21 -7.05 -8.78
CA ILE A 26 -12.70 -5.67 -8.77
C ILE A 26 -11.80 -5.44 -7.56
N ALA A 27 -12.23 -5.92 -6.39
CA ALA A 27 -11.43 -5.83 -5.16
C ALA A 27 -10.13 -6.62 -5.29
N ASP A 28 -10.17 -7.80 -5.91
CA ASP A 28 -8.98 -8.63 -6.12
C ASP A 28 -7.95 -7.97 -7.04
N GLN A 29 -8.38 -7.10 -7.97
CA GLN A 29 -7.51 -6.38 -8.88
C GLN A 29 -6.95 -5.08 -8.31
N LEU A 30 -7.54 -4.57 -7.23
CA LEU A 30 -7.27 -3.22 -6.74
C LEU A 30 -5.80 -2.99 -6.41
N LEU A 31 -5.21 -3.87 -5.62
CA LEU A 31 -3.82 -3.70 -5.17
C LEU A 31 -2.84 -3.71 -6.34
N GLU A 32 -2.99 -4.63 -7.27
CA GLU A 32 -2.12 -4.69 -8.45
C GLU A 32 -2.25 -3.45 -9.33
N LYS A 33 -3.48 -2.97 -9.52
CA LYS A 33 -3.72 -1.74 -10.30
C LYS A 33 -3.12 -0.50 -9.64
N ILE A 34 -3.22 -0.40 -8.33
CA ILE A 34 -2.54 0.67 -7.57
C ILE A 34 -1.03 0.56 -7.78
N ALA A 35 -0.49 -0.64 -7.64
CA ALA A 35 0.95 -0.91 -7.73
C ALA A 35 1.54 -0.63 -9.12
N GLU A 36 0.75 -0.72 -10.18
CA GLU A 36 1.17 -0.37 -11.55
C GLU A 36 1.67 1.08 -11.66
N ASN A 37 1.30 1.95 -10.73
CA ASN A 37 1.75 3.33 -10.68
C ASN A 37 3.05 3.51 -9.90
N ASP A 38 3.72 2.45 -9.50
CA ASP A 38 5.00 2.41 -8.77
C ASP A 38 4.99 3.15 -7.41
N ILE A 39 3.83 3.37 -6.83
CA ILE A 39 3.70 4.18 -5.60
C ILE A 39 4.33 3.52 -4.38
N PHE A 40 4.44 2.20 -4.36
CA PHE A 40 5.00 1.49 -3.20
C PHE A 40 6.52 1.59 -3.11
N LYS A 41 7.17 2.10 -4.15
CA LYS A 41 8.61 2.38 -4.18
C LYS A 41 8.95 3.82 -3.76
N ILE A 42 7.97 4.71 -3.69
CA ILE A 42 8.17 6.10 -3.29
C ILE A 42 8.57 6.13 -1.81
N GLY A 43 9.63 6.85 -1.49
CA GLY A 43 10.16 6.92 -0.13
C GLY A 43 10.98 5.69 0.30
N VAL A 44 11.22 4.76 -0.62
CA VAL A 44 12.08 3.60 -0.38
C VAL A 44 13.49 3.90 -0.91
N PRO A 45 14.55 3.58 -0.15
CA PRO A 45 15.92 3.81 -0.62
C PRO A 45 16.27 3.07 -1.90
N ALA A 46 17.13 3.66 -2.72
CA ALA A 46 17.58 3.08 -3.99
C ALA A 46 18.26 1.72 -3.82
N GLU A 47 18.91 1.48 -2.68
CA GLU A 47 19.53 0.18 -2.37
C GLU A 47 18.53 -0.98 -2.31
N PHE A 48 17.25 -0.68 -2.11
CA PHE A 48 16.16 -1.66 -2.12
C PHE A 48 15.28 -1.52 -3.39
N GLU A 49 15.85 -1.02 -4.48
CA GLU A 49 15.16 -0.78 -5.74
C GLU A 49 14.04 0.28 -5.64
N GLY A 50 14.11 1.15 -4.63
CA GLY A 50 13.14 2.20 -4.41
C GLY A 50 13.40 3.44 -5.26
N LEU A 51 12.41 4.31 -5.31
CA LEU A 51 12.46 5.58 -6.05
C LEU A 51 13.01 6.73 -5.20
N GLY A 52 13.30 6.49 -3.95
CA GLY A 52 13.73 7.54 -3.02
C GLY A 52 12.59 8.47 -2.62
N GLY A 53 12.94 9.59 -2.01
CA GLY A 53 11.99 10.53 -1.45
C GLY A 53 11.80 10.31 0.05
N GLY A 54 10.80 10.95 0.62
CA GLY A 54 10.57 10.92 2.05
C GLY A 54 9.10 10.68 2.43
N PRO A 55 8.81 10.69 3.75
CA PRO A 55 7.45 10.44 4.25
C PRO A 55 6.39 11.41 3.69
N THR A 56 6.75 12.65 3.44
CA THR A 56 5.84 13.65 2.88
C THR A 56 5.26 13.20 1.53
N GLN A 57 6.11 12.62 0.68
CA GLN A 57 5.68 12.13 -0.62
C GLN A 57 4.74 10.92 -0.50
N VAL A 58 4.98 10.05 0.47
CA VAL A 58 4.08 8.92 0.76
C VAL A 58 2.71 9.43 1.21
N VAL A 59 2.68 10.44 2.08
CA VAL A 59 1.42 11.08 2.52
C VAL A 59 0.69 11.72 1.34
N ASP A 60 1.40 12.40 0.45
CA ASP A 60 0.80 13.02 -0.73
C ASP A 60 0.13 11.98 -1.63
N VAL A 61 0.77 10.83 -1.84
CA VAL A 61 0.22 9.71 -2.60
C VAL A 61 -1.07 9.19 -1.98
N LEU A 62 -1.05 8.93 -0.67
CA LEU A 62 -2.23 8.43 0.05
C LEU A 62 -3.37 9.45 0.04
N ASN A 63 -3.04 10.73 0.14
CA ASN A 63 -3.99 11.83 0.06
C ASN A 63 -4.67 11.88 -1.32
N GLU A 64 -3.89 11.74 -2.38
CA GLU A 64 -4.43 11.71 -3.74
C GLU A 64 -5.39 10.53 -3.93
N LEU A 65 -5.00 9.34 -3.50
CA LEU A 65 -5.88 8.17 -3.53
C LEU A 65 -7.18 8.40 -2.77
N ALA A 66 -7.11 8.98 -1.58
CA ALA A 66 -8.26 9.21 -0.73
C ALA A 66 -9.31 10.14 -1.36
N GLN A 67 -8.89 11.02 -2.26
CA GLN A 67 -9.81 11.89 -2.99
C GLN A 67 -10.68 11.11 -3.98
N HIS A 68 -10.24 9.93 -4.40
CA HIS A 68 -10.96 9.07 -5.34
C HIS A 68 -11.58 7.86 -4.65
N SER A 69 -10.89 7.27 -3.68
CA SER A 69 -11.36 6.11 -2.93
C SER A 69 -10.63 6.03 -1.58
N LEU A 70 -11.38 6.18 -0.51
CA LEU A 70 -10.84 6.03 0.85
C LEU A 70 -10.38 4.60 1.10
N THR A 71 -11.11 3.61 0.58
CA THR A 71 -10.73 2.20 0.66
C THR A 71 -9.40 1.93 0.00
N ALA A 72 -9.17 2.45 -1.21
CA ALA A 72 -7.89 2.32 -1.91
C ALA A 72 -6.74 2.94 -1.12
N SER A 73 -6.96 4.10 -0.53
CA SER A 73 -5.96 4.78 0.31
C SER A 73 -5.65 3.96 1.56
N PHE A 74 -6.65 3.44 2.23
CA PHE A 74 -6.50 2.63 3.44
C PHE A 74 -5.73 1.34 3.17
N ILE A 75 -6.08 0.63 2.11
CA ILE A 75 -5.39 -0.60 1.68
C ILE A 75 -3.92 -0.29 1.36
N SER A 76 -3.68 0.79 0.65
CA SER A 76 -2.32 1.23 0.29
C SER A 76 -1.49 1.60 1.51
N TRP A 77 -2.10 2.27 2.49
CA TRP A 77 -1.45 2.57 3.75
C TRP A 77 -1.01 1.30 4.49
N GLY A 78 -1.90 0.33 4.63
CA GLY A 78 -1.59 -0.94 5.29
C GLY A 78 -0.50 -1.73 4.57
N HIS A 79 -0.57 -1.79 3.26
CA HIS A 79 0.42 -2.46 2.41
C HIS A 79 1.79 -1.78 2.52
N ARG A 80 1.83 -0.45 2.44
CA ARG A 80 3.05 0.31 2.60
C ARG A 80 3.66 0.16 3.99
N THR A 81 2.84 0.15 5.02
CA THR A 81 3.30 -0.05 6.40
C THR A 81 4.00 -1.39 6.56
N PHE A 82 3.48 -2.44 5.92
CA PHE A 82 4.13 -3.74 5.92
C PHE A 82 5.49 -3.70 5.23
N ILE A 83 5.59 -3.01 4.09
CA ILE A 83 6.88 -2.79 3.40
C ILE A 83 7.88 -2.09 4.34
N ASP A 84 7.45 -1.06 5.03
CA ASP A 84 8.30 -0.32 5.95
C ASP A 84 8.79 -1.20 7.12
N TYR A 85 7.94 -2.08 7.63
CA TYR A 85 8.34 -3.05 8.66
C TYR A 85 9.42 -4.00 8.16
N ILE A 86 9.27 -4.52 6.94
CA ILE A 86 10.26 -5.40 6.31
C ILE A 86 11.60 -4.68 6.13
N LEU A 87 11.57 -3.43 5.68
CA LEU A 87 12.78 -2.63 5.46
C LEU A 87 13.51 -2.31 6.77
N ALA A 88 12.75 -2.11 7.85
CA ALA A 88 13.30 -1.81 9.17
C ALA A 88 13.74 -3.05 9.96
N SER A 89 13.31 -4.23 9.57
CA SER A 89 13.60 -5.48 10.26
C SER A 89 15.05 -5.93 10.06
N ASP A 90 15.63 -6.50 11.10
CA ASP A 90 16.94 -7.16 11.03
C ASP A 90 16.88 -8.49 10.30
N ASN A 91 15.69 -9.06 10.13
CA ASN A 91 15.50 -10.29 9.38
C ASN A 91 15.50 -10.02 7.87
N ALA A 92 16.57 -10.43 7.21
CA ALA A 92 16.73 -10.21 5.77
C ALA A 92 15.80 -11.08 4.91
N TYR A 93 15.31 -12.21 5.42
CA TYR A 93 14.53 -13.16 4.64
C TYR A 93 13.27 -12.57 4.00
N PRO A 94 12.39 -11.87 4.73
CA PRO A 94 11.22 -11.24 4.09
C PRO A 94 11.61 -10.19 3.06
N ARG A 95 12.64 -9.42 3.34
CA ARG A 95 13.14 -8.38 2.43
C ARG A 95 13.65 -8.97 1.13
N GLU A 96 14.44 -10.03 1.21
CA GLU A 96 15.02 -10.68 0.03
C GLU A 96 13.99 -11.51 -0.74
N THR A 97 12.98 -12.04 -0.06
CA THR A 97 12.03 -12.99 -0.64
C THR A 97 10.76 -12.32 -1.14
N TRP A 98 10.23 -11.32 -0.42
CA TRP A 98 8.88 -10.78 -0.66
C TRP A 98 8.83 -9.37 -1.21
N LEU A 99 9.89 -8.58 -1.03
CA LEU A 99 9.84 -7.14 -1.31
C LEU A 99 9.45 -6.84 -2.75
N LYS A 100 9.99 -7.58 -3.70
CA LYS A 100 9.70 -7.40 -5.13
C LYS A 100 8.23 -7.64 -5.45
N GLU A 101 7.66 -8.71 -4.90
CA GLU A 101 6.24 -9.04 -5.07
C GLU A 101 5.31 -8.02 -4.37
N LEU A 102 5.78 -7.42 -3.28
CA LEU A 102 5.05 -6.35 -2.59
C LEU A 102 5.01 -5.08 -3.43
N TYR A 103 6.08 -4.75 -4.14
CA TYR A 103 6.10 -3.58 -5.03
C TYR A 103 5.12 -3.70 -6.19
N THR A 104 4.90 -4.92 -6.68
CA THR A 104 4.00 -5.18 -7.82
C THR A 104 2.55 -5.46 -7.39
N GLY A 105 2.31 -5.68 -6.11
CA GLY A 105 1.00 -6.07 -5.61
C GLY A 105 0.66 -7.55 -5.78
N GLU A 106 1.59 -8.37 -6.30
CA GLU A 106 1.40 -9.82 -6.38
C GLU A 106 1.26 -10.45 -5.00
N ARG A 107 1.90 -9.85 -3.99
CA ARG A 107 1.78 -10.21 -2.58
C ARG A 107 1.17 -9.04 -1.82
N ALA A 108 0.18 -9.31 -1.00
CA ALA A 108 -0.45 -8.31 -0.16
C ALA A 108 0.15 -8.32 1.26
N GLY A 109 0.31 -7.14 1.82
CA GLY A 109 0.72 -6.96 3.20
C GLY A 109 -0.26 -6.08 3.96
N GLY A 110 -0.24 -6.19 5.26
CA GLY A 110 -1.07 -5.38 6.15
C GLY A 110 -0.43 -5.26 7.51
N THR A 111 -1.09 -4.56 8.40
CA THR A 111 -0.61 -4.36 9.77
C THR A 111 -1.62 -4.90 10.79
N GLY A 112 -1.11 -5.60 11.79
CA GLY A 112 -1.89 -6.06 12.95
C GLY A 112 -1.66 -5.21 14.20
N LEU A 113 -1.07 -4.02 14.06
CA LEU A 113 -0.66 -3.20 15.21
C LEU A 113 -1.83 -2.89 16.15
N SER A 114 -2.99 -2.55 15.62
CA SER A 114 -4.18 -2.24 16.43
C SER A 114 -4.60 -3.44 17.28
N ASN A 115 -4.58 -4.64 16.71
CA ASN A 115 -4.89 -5.86 17.41
C ASN A 115 -3.84 -6.20 18.48
N ALA A 116 -2.57 -5.98 18.16
CA ALA A 116 -1.48 -6.19 19.11
C ALA A 116 -1.58 -5.25 20.32
N VAL A 117 -1.85 -3.97 20.07
CA VAL A 117 -2.03 -2.97 21.14
C VAL A 117 -3.23 -3.32 22.01
N LYS A 118 -4.35 -3.71 21.40
CA LYS A 118 -5.54 -4.15 22.13
C LYS A 118 -5.22 -5.36 22.99
N PHE A 119 -4.57 -6.38 22.44
CA PHE A 119 -4.17 -7.56 23.17
C PHE A 119 -3.29 -7.21 24.38
N LEU A 120 -2.29 -6.37 24.19
CA LEU A 120 -1.40 -5.94 25.27
C LEU A 120 -2.10 -5.14 26.35
N SER A 121 -3.10 -4.33 25.99
CA SER A 121 -3.86 -3.55 26.97
C SER A 121 -4.86 -4.38 27.78
N ASP A 122 -5.25 -5.55 27.27
CA ASP A 122 -6.16 -6.47 27.95
C ASP A 122 -5.42 -7.48 28.86
N ILE A 123 -4.09 -7.47 28.86
CA ILE A 123 -3.27 -8.30 29.76
C ILE A 123 -3.11 -7.56 31.10
N GLU A 124 -3.74 -8.08 32.12
CA GLU A 124 -3.53 -7.66 33.51
C GLU A 124 -2.90 -8.75 34.35
#